data_c7c2c8bac8bfa1ed47c4c98283aae220
#
_entry.id   c7c2c8bac8bfa1ed47c4c98283aae220
#
_cell.length_a   1.000
_cell.length_b   1.000
_cell.length_c   1.000
_cell.angle_alpha   90.00
_cell.angle_beta   90.00
_cell.angle_gamma   90.00
#
_symmetry.space_group_name_H-M   'P 1'
#
loop_
_entity.id
_entity.type
_entity.pdbx_description
1 polymer ?
#
loop_
_entity_poly.entity_id
_entity_poly.type
_entity_poly.pdbx_seq_one_letter_code
_entity_poly.pdbx_strand_id
1 'polypeptide(L)'
;MGISEINYDIQFEPLFSNFTFKGMEILSFKTTPSNKFVLNCAEIKIKKCYILSKNKTIDVNFKLDAKKESLSIVSKSKVSGKIKLCIEYTGILNDRLLGFYRSKYTDPSGKTKYMATTQFEAADARRAFPCWDEPATKATFDVSLLVEKNYMAMSNMPVRKKQNFGSKIIYEFERTPIMSTYLLYLGVGEFEYVETKLRNIQIRVLTTKGNKNKAKLSLELTKKFLGEYEKYFGIKYPLPKLDMLAIPDFAAGAMENWGAITFRETILLYDPKTSSTKTKQFIAEVISHELAHQWFGNLVTMKWWNDLWLNESFATFMATKIVDKFYPEWDLWDQFLEDAMNTAMSLDALKTSHPIDVKVNHPSEIREIFDSISYDKGGCVLRMLENFVTDKNFQKGLQKYLKKYEYSNAEGRDLWKS
;
A
#
# COMPACT_ATOMS: atom_id res chain seq x y z
N MET A 1 9.80 -12.43 -21.22
CA MET A 1 9.78 -13.67 -20.42
C MET A 1 8.33 -13.95 -20.08
N GLY A 2 7.78 -15.12 -20.40
CA GLY A 2 6.41 -15.48 -20.01
C GLY A 2 6.41 -15.98 -18.57
N ILE A 3 6.18 -15.06 -17.61
CA ILE A 3 6.06 -15.37 -16.17
C ILE A 3 4.60 -15.21 -15.77
N SER A 4 4.08 -16.15 -15.00
CA SER A 4 2.70 -16.15 -14.50
C SER A 4 2.57 -16.93 -13.20
N GLU A 5 1.40 -16.89 -12.57
CA GLU A 5 1.09 -17.60 -11.32
C GLU A 5 2.11 -17.28 -10.20
N ILE A 6 2.35 -15.98 -9.97
CA ILE A 6 3.37 -15.51 -9.02
C ILE A 6 2.82 -15.57 -7.59
N ASN A 7 3.60 -16.17 -6.70
CA ASN A 7 3.34 -16.18 -5.26
C ASN A 7 4.66 -15.98 -4.51
N TYR A 8 4.63 -15.06 -3.57
CA TYR A 8 5.71 -14.81 -2.62
C TYR A 8 5.34 -15.39 -1.25
N ASP A 9 6.10 -16.38 -0.77
CA ASP A 9 6.05 -16.86 0.61
C ASP A 9 7.26 -16.27 1.34
N ILE A 10 7.02 -15.29 2.22
CA ILE A 10 8.05 -14.41 2.78
C ILE A 10 7.99 -14.43 4.29
N GLN A 11 9.13 -14.74 4.91
CA GLN A 11 9.32 -14.62 6.34
C GLN A 11 10.31 -13.51 6.67
N PHE A 12 9.95 -12.60 7.58
CA PHE A 12 10.83 -11.57 8.11
C PHE A 12 11.06 -11.71 9.62
N GLU A 13 12.28 -11.39 10.05
CA GLU A 13 12.68 -11.27 11.44
C GLU A 13 13.34 -9.90 11.66
N PRO A 14 12.58 -8.85 12.07
CA PRO A 14 13.17 -7.56 12.41
C PRO A 14 13.94 -7.64 13.73
N LEU A 15 15.12 -7.04 13.77
CA LEU A 15 16.06 -7.05 14.88
C LEU A 15 16.31 -5.61 15.36
N PHE A 16 15.60 -5.18 16.40
CA PHE A 16 15.70 -3.81 16.93
C PHE A 16 17.03 -3.53 17.63
N SER A 17 17.77 -4.57 18.05
CA SER A 17 19.07 -4.42 18.74
C SER A 17 20.15 -3.78 17.86
N ASN A 18 20.07 -3.97 16.55
CA ASN A 18 21.04 -3.47 15.57
C ASN A 18 20.37 -2.85 14.32
N PHE A 19 19.05 -2.68 14.34
CA PHE A 19 18.26 -2.13 13.26
C PHE A 19 18.47 -2.82 11.90
N THR A 20 18.48 -4.15 11.91
CA THR A 20 18.52 -4.98 10.72
C THR A 20 17.29 -5.90 10.66
N PHE A 21 17.12 -6.57 9.54
CA PHE A 21 16.18 -7.69 9.45
C PHE A 21 16.79 -8.86 8.70
N LYS A 22 16.31 -10.06 9.01
CA LYS A 22 16.55 -11.26 8.20
C LYS A 22 15.28 -11.51 7.37
N GLY A 23 15.48 -11.93 6.14
CA GLY A 23 14.42 -12.34 5.24
C GLY A 23 14.69 -13.72 4.66
N MET A 24 13.64 -14.51 4.52
CA MET A 24 13.61 -15.75 3.77
C MET A 24 12.43 -15.71 2.82
N GLU A 25 12.66 -16.00 1.56
CA GLU A 25 11.68 -15.92 0.50
C GLU A 25 11.65 -17.19 -0.33
N ILE A 26 10.44 -17.67 -0.62
CA ILE A 26 10.18 -18.71 -1.62
C ILE A 26 9.27 -18.07 -2.68
N LEU A 27 9.88 -17.59 -3.75
CA LEU A 27 9.16 -17.03 -4.90
C LEU A 27 8.77 -18.18 -5.85
N SER A 28 7.49 -18.51 -5.89
CA SER A 28 6.92 -19.53 -6.75
C SER A 28 6.29 -18.89 -7.99
N PHE A 29 6.60 -19.40 -9.17
CA PHE A 29 6.02 -18.90 -10.43
C PHE A 29 6.11 -19.95 -11.54
N LYS A 30 5.37 -19.71 -12.64
CA LYS A 30 5.43 -20.49 -13.86
C LYS A 30 6.20 -19.71 -14.92
N THR A 31 7.11 -20.39 -15.63
CA THR A 31 7.96 -19.76 -16.64
C THR A 31 8.08 -20.58 -17.91
N THR A 32 8.24 -19.91 -19.05
CA THR A 32 8.77 -20.51 -20.28
C THR A 32 10.24 -20.87 -20.08
N PRO A 33 10.84 -21.75 -20.91
CA PRO A 33 12.23 -22.19 -20.74
C PRO A 33 13.20 -21.02 -20.62
N SER A 34 13.82 -20.87 -19.45
CA SER A 34 14.78 -19.80 -19.14
C SER A 34 15.86 -20.30 -18.18
N ASN A 35 17.06 -19.76 -18.31
CA ASN A 35 18.15 -19.95 -17.36
C ASN A 35 18.56 -18.64 -16.66
N LYS A 36 17.87 -17.54 -16.95
CA LYS A 36 18.16 -16.22 -16.36
C LYS A 36 16.88 -15.59 -15.85
N PHE A 37 16.94 -15.11 -14.58
CA PHE A 37 15.88 -14.33 -13.94
C PHE A 37 16.48 -13.05 -13.40
N VAL A 38 15.74 -11.95 -13.52
CA VAL A 38 16.14 -10.66 -12.98
C VAL A 38 15.00 -10.16 -12.10
N LEU A 39 15.32 -9.85 -10.84
CA LEU A 39 14.42 -9.24 -9.88
C LEU A 39 14.92 -7.83 -9.54
N ASN A 40 14.02 -6.94 -9.15
CA ASN A 40 14.40 -5.70 -8.47
C ASN A 40 14.90 -6.05 -7.06
N CYS A 41 15.99 -5.43 -6.64
CA CYS A 41 16.61 -5.68 -5.35
C CYS A 41 17.56 -4.52 -5.01
N ALA A 42 17.31 -3.84 -3.92
CA ALA A 42 18.12 -2.71 -3.48
C ALA A 42 18.42 -2.81 -1.98
N GLU A 43 19.64 -2.46 -1.59
CA GLU A 43 20.08 -2.39 -0.18
C GLU A 43 19.94 -3.70 0.63
N ILE A 44 19.84 -4.82 -0.07
CA ILE A 44 19.72 -6.18 0.49
C ILE A 44 21.01 -6.95 0.25
N LYS A 45 21.45 -7.69 1.26
CA LYS A 45 22.57 -8.61 1.16
C LYS A 45 22.08 -10.05 1.03
N ILE A 46 22.22 -10.62 -0.16
CA ILE A 46 21.86 -12.02 -0.42
C ILE A 46 22.87 -12.95 0.27
N LYS A 47 22.36 -13.91 1.02
CA LYS A 47 23.13 -14.94 1.73
C LYS A 47 23.16 -16.26 0.98
N LYS A 48 22.00 -16.65 0.44
CA LYS A 48 21.81 -17.89 -0.29
C LYS A 48 20.75 -17.71 -1.37
N CYS A 49 20.97 -18.35 -2.51
CA CYS A 49 20.00 -18.35 -3.60
C CYS A 49 20.10 -19.66 -4.36
N TYR A 50 18.96 -20.32 -4.61
CA TYR A 50 18.88 -21.56 -5.39
C TYR A 50 17.47 -21.75 -5.96
N ILE A 51 17.36 -22.60 -6.98
CA ILE A 51 16.07 -22.96 -7.59
C ILE A 51 15.66 -24.36 -7.15
N LEU A 52 14.40 -24.54 -6.79
CA LEU A 52 13.75 -25.84 -6.65
C LEU A 52 12.85 -26.08 -7.86
N SER A 53 13.12 -27.15 -8.59
CA SER A 53 12.31 -27.57 -9.76
C SER A 53 12.16 -29.08 -9.75
N LYS A 54 10.92 -29.59 -9.86
CA LYS A 54 10.63 -31.03 -9.86
C LYS A 54 11.34 -31.79 -8.72
N ASN A 55 11.32 -31.25 -7.50
CA ASN A 55 11.97 -31.76 -6.29
C ASN A 55 13.52 -31.87 -6.37
N LYS A 56 14.15 -31.16 -7.31
CA LYS A 56 15.60 -31.06 -7.42
C LYS A 56 16.06 -29.65 -7.09
N THR A 57 17.10 -29.55 -6.27
CA THR A 57 17.82 -28.29 -6.05
C THR A 57 18.75 -28.03 -7.23
N ILE A 58 18.70 -26.82 -7.75
CA ILE A 58 19.55 -26.35 -8.84
C ILE A 58 20.33 -25.15 -8.32
N ASP A 59 21.64 -25.28 -8.28
CA ASP A 59 22.52 -24.18 -7.90
C ASP A 59 22.51 -23.10 -8.97
N VAL A 60 22.60 -21.86 -8.52
CA VAL A 60 22.60 -20.67 -9.37
C VAL A 60 23.78 -19.76 -9.05
N ASN A 61 24.26 -19.06 -10.07
CA ASN A 61 25.09 -17.88 -9.86
C ASN A 61 24.16 -16.66 -9.73
N PHE A 62 24.47 -15.77 -8.81
CA PHE A 62 23.72 -14.53 -8.67
C PHE A 62 24.66 -13.31 -8.55
N LYS A 63 24.18 -12.18 -9.06
CA LYS A 63 24.91 -10.90 -9.03
C LYS A 63 23.95 -9.75 -8.73
N LEU A 64 24.31 -8.94 -7.74
CA LEU A 64 23.66 -7.68 -7.44
C LEU A 64 24.26 -6.56 -8.30
N ASP A 65 23.41 -5.72 -8.85
CA ASP A 65 23.77 -4.46 -9.52
C ASP A 65 23.10 -3.31 -8.76
N ALA A 66 23.89 -2.61 -7.93
CA ALA A 66 23.37 -1.53 -7.10
C ALA A 66 22.87 -0.32 -7.92
N LYS A 67 23.46 -0.05 -9.10
CA LYS A 67 23.04 1.07 -9.95
C LYS A 67 21.69 0.80 -10.62
N LYS A 68 21.43 -0.47 -10.96
CA LYS A 68 20.17 -0.91 -11.59
C LYS A 68 19.16 -1.41 -10.56
N GLU A 69 19.50 -1.38 -9.28
CA GLU A 69 18.67 -1.95 -8.20
C GLU A 69 18.15 -3.35 -8.56
N SER A 70 19.04 -4.24 -9.02
CA SER A 70 18.64 -5.53 -9.55
C SER A 70 19.48 -6.70 -9.06
N LEU A 71 18.85 -7.87 -8.95
CA LEU A 71 19.44 -9.16 -8.69
C LEU A 71 19.30 -10.04 -9.94
N SER A 72 20.42 -10.32 -10.61
CA SER A 72 20.48 -11.26 -11.73
C SER A 72 20.80 -12.65 -11.21
N ILE A 73 20.01 -13.64 -11.59
CA ILE A 73 20.12 -15.05 -11.17
C ILE A 73 20.24 -15.90 -12.43
N VAL A 74 21.30 -16.73 -12.50
CA VAL A 74 21.60 -17.55 -13.68
C VAL A 74 21.85 -19.00 -13.25
N SER A 75 21.08 -19.94 -13.81
CA SER A 75 21.30 -21.39 -13.68
C SER A 75 22.10 -21.93 -14.86
N LYS A 76 22.81 -23.05 -14.65
CA LYS A 76 23.59 -23.72 -15.71
C LYS A 76 22.71 -24.20 -16.87
N SER A 77 21.50 -24.69 -16.55
CA SER A 77 20.55 -25.20 -17.54
C SER A 77 19.24 -24.43 -17.47
N LYS A 78 18.50 -24.41 -18.61
CA LYS A 78 17.15 -23.82 -18.65
C LYS A 78 16.18 -24.61 -17.76
N VAL A 79 15.37 -23.88 -16.99
CA VAL A 79 14.24 -24.41 -16.24
C VAL A 79 12.93 -23.95 -16.86
N SER A 80 11.86 -24.71 -16.73
CA SER A 80 10.54 -24.39 -17.27
C SER A 80 9.41 -24.96 -16.44
N GLY A 81 8.21 -24.45 -16.62
CA GLY A 81 7.05 -24.84 -15.84
C GLY A 81 7.04 -24.18 -14.47
N LYS A 82 6.50 -24.86 -13.46
CA LYS A 82 6.40 -24.35 -12.09
C LYS A 82 7.74 -24.51 -11.39
N ILE A 83 8.34 -23.44 -10.93
CA ILE A 83 9.61 -23.42 -10.18
C ILE A 83 9.46 -22.61 -8.90
N LYS A 84 10.37 -22.85 -7.95
CA LYS A 84 10.52 -22.06 -6.74
C LYS A 84 11.92 -21.50 -6.68
N LEU A 85 12.05 -20.21 -6.54
CA LEU A 85 13.29 -19.52 -6.26
C LEU A 85 13.36 -19.25 -4.77
N CYS A 86 14.37 -19.83 -4.09
CA CYS A 86 14.56 -19.69 -2.66
C CYS A 86 15.72 -18.72 -2.39
N ILE A 87 15.46 -17.68 -1.61
CA ILE A 87 16.42 -16.62 -1.33
C ILE A 87 16.47 -16.35 0.18
N GLU A 88 17.67 -16.41 0.77
CA GLU A 88 17.94 -15.96 2.14
C GLU A 88 18.73 -14.66 2.09
N TYR A 89 18.34 -13.68 2.87
CA TYR A 89 18.94 -12.35 2.81
C TYR A 89 18.88 -11.60 4.14
N THR A 90 19.59 -10.47 4.20
CA THR A 90 19.51 -9.51 5.30
C THR A 90 19.39 -8.10 4.73
N GLY A 91 18.68 -7.23 5.44
CA GLY A 91 18.54 -5.82 5.11
C GLY A 91 18.64 -4.94 6.35
N ILE A 92 18.46 -3.67 6.18
CA ILE A 92 18.58 -2.64 7.23
C ILE A 92 17.19 -2.04 7.48
N LEU A 93 16.78 -2.01 8.77
CA LEU A 93 15.67 -1.16 9.20
C LEU A 93 16.18 0.29 9.24
N ASN A 94 16.13 0.93 8.07
CA ASN A 94 16.62 2.31 7.90
C ASN A 94 15.72 3.32 8.64
N ASP A 95 16.07 4.61 8.61
CA ASP A 95 15.32 5.74 9.17
C ASP A 95 14.93 6.79 8.11
N ARG A 96 14.91 6.38 6.84
CA ARG A 96 14.56 7.24 5.70
C ARG A 96 13.08 7.22 5.35
N LEU A 97 12.26 6.51 6.15
CA LEU A 97 10.80 6.40 6.02
C LEU A 97 10.34 5.76 4.70
N LEU A 98 11.13 4.83 4.16
CA LEU A 98 10.86 4.08 2.92
C LEU A 98 11.39 2.64 3.00
N GLY A 99 10.79 1.74 2.23
CA GLY A 99 11.09 0.32 2.30
C GLY A 99 10.61 -0.27 3.63
N PHE A 100 11.37 -1.19 4.22
CA PHE A 100 11.13 -1.67 5.58
C PHE A 100 12.01 -0.90 6.54
N TYR A 101 11.41 0.00 7.33
CA TYR A 101 12.12 0.99 8.12
C TYR A 101 11.72 0.98 9.60
N ARG A 102 12.50 1.67 10.45
CA ARG A 102 12.18 1.92 11.85
C ARG A 102 11.52 3.29 12.01
N SER A 103 10.40 3.32 12.71
CA SER A 103 9.75 4.55 13.18
C SER A 103 10.02 4.71 14.67
N LYS A 104 10.47 5.88 15.09
CA LYS A 104 10.83 6.23 16.46
C LYS A 104 9.69 6.96 17.14
N TYR A 105 9.44 6.66 18.42
CA TYR A 105 8.48 7.40 19.23
C TYR A 105 8.87 7.41 20.70
N THR A 106 8.20 8.26 21.48
CA THR A 106 8.34 8.31 22.93
C THR A 106 7.08 7.73 23.56
N ASP A 107 7.22 6.73 24.43
CA ASP A 107 6.09 6.15 25.14
C ASP A 107 5.60 7.07 26.30
N PRO A 108 4.43 6.81 26.90
CA PRO A 108 3.92 7.64 27.98
C PRO A 108 4.82 7.71 29.22
N SER A 109 5.79 6.81 29.38
CA SER A 109 6.79 6.86 30.46
C SER A 109 8.03 7.71 30.13
N GLY A 110 8.06 8.34 28.94
CA GLY A 110 9.19 9.14 28.46
C GLY A 110 10.32 8.33 27.81
N LYS A 111 10.14 7.01 27.61
CA LYS A 111 11.16 6.15 27.00
C LYS A 111 11.07 6.17 25.47
N THR A 112 12.23 6.25 24.85
CA THR A 112 12.34 6.05 23.39
C THR A 112 12.02 4.61 23.03
N LYS A 113 11.12 4.43 22.07
CA LYS A 113 10.69 3.15 21.50
C LYS A 113 10.80 3.18 19.98
N TYR A 114 10.78 2.00 19.39
CA TYR A 114 10.81 1.81 17.94
C TYR A 114 9.75 0.81 17.52
N MET A 115 9.19 1.04 16.35
CA MET A 115 8.44 0.05 15.59
C MET A 115 9.10 -0.16 14.23
N ALA A 116 8.89 -1.30 13.61
CA ALA A 116 9.24 -1.54 12.23
C ALA A 116 7.97 -1.49 11.39
N THR A 117 7.99 -0.75 10.29
CA THR A 117 6.85 -0.56 9.39
C THR A 117 7.33 -0.40 7.95
N THR A 118 6.45 -0.56 6.99
CA THR A 118 6.80 -0.44 5.57
C THR A 118 6.13 0.76 4.91
N GLN A 119 6.85 1.32 3.91
CA GLN A 119 6.34 2.21 2.88
C GLN A 119 6.95 1.76 1.56
N PHE A 120 6.15 1.10 0.72
CA PHE A 120 6.65 0.48 -0.52
C PHE A 120 6.30 1.26 -1.78
N GLU A 121 5.31 2.12 -1.73
CA GLU A 121 5.01 3.00 -2.85
C GLU A 121 6.13 4.06 -3.02
N ALA A 122 6.59 4.28 -4.22
CA ALA A 122 6.13 3.68 -5.48
C ALA A 122 6.86 2.36 -5.82
N ALA A 123 8.17 2.24 -5.55
CA ALA A 123 9.04 1.14 -5.98
C ALA A 123 10.07 0.80 -4.90
N ASP A 124 9.66 0.73 -3.65
CA ASP A 124 10.52 0.49 -2.49
C ASP A 124 10.29 -0.90 -1.83
N ALA A 125 9.42 -1.75 -2.38
CA ALA A 125 9.31 -3.16 -1.97
C ALA A 125 10.63 -3.90 -2.20
N ARG A 126 11.36 -3.57 -3.27
CA ARG A 126 12.71 -4.08 -3.60
C ARG A 126 13.76 -3.86 -2.52
N ARG A 127 13.50 -2.95 -1.54
CA ARG A 127 14.37 -2.69 -0.39
C ARG A 127 14.06 -3.59 0.81
N ALA A 128 12.96 -4.33 0.74
CA ALA A 128 12.57 -5.30 1.76
C ALA A 128 12.80 -6.74 1.29
N PHE A 129 12.52 -7.05 0.03
CA PHE A 129 12.70 -8.39 -0.56
C PHE A 129 12.92 -8.30 -2.08
N PRO A 130 13.68 -9.24 -2.68
CA PRO A 130 13.83 -9.33 -4.13
C PRO A 130 12.49 -9.63 -4.80
N CYS A 131 12.04 -8.78 -5.75
CA CYS A 131 10.72 -8.93 -6.37
C CYS A 131 10.68 -8.36 -7.78
N TRP A 132 9.62 -8.65 -8.53
CA TRP A 132 9.24 -7.84 -9.70
C TRP A 132 8.40 -6.67 -9.18
N ASP A 133 9.05 -5.52 -9.03
CA ASP A 133 8.50 -4.35 -8.34
C ASP A 133 7.88 -3.35 -9.33
N GLU A 134 6.83 -3.84 -9.99
CA GLU A 134 6.05 -3.11 -10.99
C GLU A 134 4.54 -3.29 -10.72
N PRO A 135 3.70 -2.23 -10.87
CA PRO A 135 2.28 -2.30 -10.56
C PRO A 135 1.52 -3.40 -11.32
N ALA A 136 1.93 -3.68 -12.57
CA ALA A 136 1.30 -4.69 -13.41
C ALA A 136 1.73 -6.13 -13.10
N THR A 137 2.79 -6.33 -12.33
CA THR A 137 3.26 -7.67 -11.96
C THR A 137 2.65 -8.08 -10.62
N LYS A 138 1.34 -8.33 -10.65
CA LYS A 138 0.57 -8.73 -9.45
C LYS A 138 0.88 -10.17 -9.02
N ALA A 139 0.87 -10.38 -7.71
CA ALA A 139 1.14 -11.66 -7.07
C ALA A 139 0.25 -11.88 -5.84
N THR A 140 0.22 -13.10 -5.34
CA THR A 140 -0.27 -13.40 -3.98
C THR A 140 0.89 -13.46 -3.01
N PHE A 141 0.61 -13.15 -1.73
CA PHE A 141 1.62 -13.12 -0.67
C PHE A 141 1.18 -13.98 0.51
N ASP A 142 2.05 -14.89 0.93
CA ASP A 142 2.01 -15.57 2.22
C ASP A 142 3.06 -14.90 3.10
N VAL A 143 2.64 -14.23 4.16
CA VAL A 143 3.53 -13.46 5.02
C VAL A 143 3.67 -14.12 6.37
N SER A 144 4.90 -14.17 6.89
CA SER A 144 5.21 -14.57 8.27
C SER A 144 6.15 -13.57 8.92
N LEU A 145 5.87 -13.22 10.19
CA LEU A 145 6.72 -12.32 10.99
C LEU A 145 7.15 -13.02 12.27
N LEU A 146 8.47 -13.18 12.45
CA LEU A 146 9.09 -13.72 13.65
C LEU A 146 9.55 -12.57 14.53
N VAL A 147 8.91 -12.38 15.69
CA VAL A 147 9.10 -11.20 16.54
C VAL A 147 9.29 -11.56 18.00
N GLU A 148 9.88 -10.66 18.80
CA GLU A 148 9.96 -10.81 20.26
C GLU A 148 8.54 -10.83 20.88
N LYS A 149 8.37 -11.51 22.01
CA LYS A 149 7.06 -11.78 22.64
C LYS A 149 6.27 -10.54 23.04
N ASN A 150 6.93 -9.42 23.25
CA ASN A 150 6.31 -8.14 23.60
C ASN A 150 5.78 -7.36 22.41
N TYR A 151 6.08 -7.78 21.18
CA TYR A 151 5.61 -7.10 19.96
C TYR A 151 4.36 -7.76 19.38
N MET A 152 3.51 -6.93 18.81
CA MET A 152 2.43 -7.31 17.92
C MET A 152 2.94 -7.24 16.48
N ALA A 153 2.53 -8.19 15.65
CA ALA A 153 2.82 -8.20 14.22
C ALA A 153 1.54 -8.01 13.42
N MET A 154 1.61 -7.22 12.35
CA MET A 154 0.51 -6.92 11.44
C MET A 154 0.95 -7.01 9.99
N SER A 155 -0.01 -7.38 9.12
CA SER A 155 0.13 -7.38 7.68
C SER A 155 -1.24 -7.10 7.04
N ASN A 156 -1.34 -7.23 5.73
CA ASN A 156 -2.57 -7.01 4.95
C ASN A 156 -3.75 -7.88 5.40
N MET A 157 -3.49 -9.15 5.75
CA MET A 157 -4.50 -10.14 6.05
C MET A 157 -4.57 -10.47 7.56
N PRO A 158 -5.63 -11.13 8.04
CA PRO A 158 -5.71 -11.61 9.41
C PRO A 158 -4.60 -12.61 9.74
N VAL A 159 -4.29 -12.72 11.03
CA VAL A 159 -3.42 -13.78 11.54
C VAL A 159 -4.13 -15.12 11.43
N ARG A 160 -3.58 -16.02 10.61
CA ARG A 160 -4.05 -17.42 10.46
C ARG A 160 -3.56 -18.28 11.62
N LYS A 161 -2.31 -18.07 12.03
CA LYS A 161 -1.66 -18.86 13.07
C LYS A 161 -0.66 -18.02 13.85
N LYS A 162 -0.65 -18.24 15.16
CA LYS A 162 0.32 -17.65 16.08
C LYS A 162 0.89 -18.75 16.95
N GLN A 163 2.22 -18.88 16.98
CA GLN A 163 2.87 -19.92 17.77
C GLN A 163 4.19 -19.47 18.36
N ASN A 164 4.54 -20.03 19.51
CA ASN A 164 5.84 -19.78 20.14
C ASN A 164 6.96 -20.45 19.34
N PHE A 165 8.07 -19.74 19.19
CA PHE A 165 9.29 -20.20 18.56
C PHE A 165 10.48 -19.79 19.44
N GLY A 166 10.83 -20.62 20.40
CA GLY A 166 11.82 -20.28 21.44
C GLY A 166 11.40 -19.07 22.25
N SER A 167 12.26 -18.04 22.32
CA SER A 167 11.99 -16.76 22.99
C SER A 167 11.06 -15.84 22.18
N LYS A 168 10.76 -16.18 20.92
CA LYS A 168 9.98 -15.38 19.97
C LYS A 168 8.61 -15.96 19.69
N ILE A 169 7.83 -15.22 18.91
CA ILE A 169 6.54 -15.63 18.38
C ILE A 169 6.58 -15.47 16.86
N ILE A 170 6.12 -16.49 16.13
CA ILE A 170 5.86 -16.39 14.71
C ILE A 170 4.37 -16.12 14.50
N TYR A 171 4.07 -15.08 13.71
CA TYR A 171 2.75 -14.75 13.19
C TYR A 171 2.70 -15.14 11.72
N GLU A 172 1.84 -16.08 11.37
CA GLU A 172 1.54 -16.44 9.99
C GLU A 172 0.22 -15.81 9.61
N PHE A 173 0.19 -15.06 8.52
CA PHE A 173 -1.02 -14.41 8.03
C PHE A 173 -1.73 -15.25 6.97
N GLU A 174 -3.01 -15.00 6.75
CA GLU A 174 -3.73 -15.55 5.61
C GLU A 174 -3.13 -15.02 4.31
N ARG A 175 -3.27 -15.82 3.23
CA ARG A 175 -2.81 -15.41 1.90
C ARG A 175 -3.57 -14.20 1.40
N THR A 176 -2.88 -13.24 0.81
CA THR A 176 -3.50 -12.07 0.19
C THR A 176 -4.25 -12.45 -1.09
N PRO A 177 -5.24 -11.66 -1.53
CA PRO A 177 -5.64 -11.66 -2.93
C PRO A 177 -4.45 -11.35 -3.84
N ILE A 178 -4.65 -11.51 -5.15
CA ILE A 178 -3.65 -11.06 -6.12
C ILE A 178 -3.58 -9.53 -6.10
N MET A 179 -2.41 -8.96 -5.85
CA MET A 179 -2.18 -7.52 -5.71
C MET A 179 -0.76 -7.12 -6.12
N SER A 180 -0.54 -5.81 -6.30
CA SER A 180 0.79 -5.24 -6.61
C SER A 180 1.69 -5.24 -5.37
N THR A 181 3.01 -5.29 -5.58
CA THR A 181 4.02 -5.32 -4.52
C THR A 181 3.96 -4.09 -3.60
N TYR A 182 3.67 -2.91 -4.16
CA TYR A 182 3.65 -1.66 -3.40
C TYR A 182 2.56 -1.61 -2.32
N LEU A 183 1.53 -2.46 -2.41
CA LEU A 183 0.42 -2.56 -1.46
C LEU A 183 0.69 -3.52 -0.28
N LEU A 184 1.83 -4.22 -0.28
CA LEU A 184 2.20 -5.13 0.79
C LEU A 184 2.61 -4.35 2.05
N TYR A 185 2.07 -4.77 3.20
CA TYR A 185 2.36 -4.16 4.49
C TYR A 185 2.98 -5.14 5.49
N LEU A 186 4.00 -4.66 6.20
CA LEU A 186 4.62 -5.34 7.33
C LEU A 186 4.72 -4.35 8.49
N GLY A 187 4.16 -4.69 9.65
CA GLY A 187 4.20 -3.87 10.85
C GLY A 187 4.56 -4.68 12.09
N VAL A 188 5.50 -4.18 12.88
CA VAL A 188 5.91 -4.80 14.15
C VAL A 188 6.13 -3.71 15.20
N GLY A 189 5.42 -3.78 16.32
CA GLY A 189 5.53 -2.78 17.39
C GLY A 189 4.70 -3.09 18.62
N GLU A 190 4.75 -2.19 19.58
CA GLU A 190 3.87 -2.20 20.77
C GLU A 190 2.64 -1.35 20.46
N PHE A 191 1.54 -1.99 20.08
CA PHE A 191 0.30 -1.29 19.72
C PHE A 191 -0.81 -1.51 20.74
N GLU A 192 -1.70 -0.52 20.83
CA GLU A 192 -3.05 -0.66 21.34
C GLU A 192 -4.05 -0.32 20.25
N TYR A 193 -5.31 -0.71 20.38
CA TYR A 193 -6.30 -0.44 19.34
C TYR A 193 -7.70 -0.28 19.89
N VAL A 194 -8.56 0.36 19.11
CA VAL A 194 -10.01 0.31 19.18
C VAL A 194 -10.53 -0.47 17.99
N GLU A 195 -11.66 -1.15 18.16
CA GLU A 195 -12.23 -1.97 17.09
C GLU A 195 -13.75 -1.89 16.99
N THR A 196 -14.25 -2.18 15.80
CA THR A 196 -15.67 -2.36 15.48
C THR A 196 -15.80 -3.40 14.36
N LYS A 197 -17.03 -3.65 13.93
CA LYS A 197 -17.31 -4.51 12.77
C LYS A 197 -18.29 -3.83 11.81
N LEU A 198 -18.06 -4.03 10.52
CA LEU A 198 -19.04 -3.79 9.48
C LEU A 198 -19.38 -5.15 8.85
N ARG A 199 -20.55 -5.73 9.20
CA ARG A 199 -20.89 -7.13 8.89
C ARG A 199 -19.82 -8.09 9.44
N ASN A 200 -19.16 -8.85 8.58
CA ASN A 200 -18.05 -9.77 8.92
C ASN A 200 -16.65 -9.13 8.81
N ILE A 201 -16.55 -7.85 8.41
CA ILE A 201 -15.28 -7.16 8.30
C ILE A 201 -14.90 -6.61 9.68
N GLN A 202 -13.77 -7.04 10.23
CA GLN A 202 -13.18 -6.44 11.42
C GLN A 202 -12.50 -5.12 11.04
N ILE A 203 -12.82 -4.02 11.73
CA ILE A 203 -12.20 -2.71 11.54
C ILE A 203 -11.48 -2.34 12.82
N ARG A 204 -10.19 -2.02 12.74
CA ARG A 204 -9.38 -1.59 13.87
C ARG A 204 -8.67 -0.29 13.56
N VAL A 205 -8.51 0.56 14.56
CA VAL A 205 -7.57 1.69 14.54
C VAL A 205 -6.49 1.42 15.57
N LEU A 206 -5.26 1.23 15.10
CA LEU A 206 -4.10 0.88 15.91
C LEU A 206 -3.24 2.11 16.16
N THR A 207 -2.77 2.26 17.38
CA THR A 207 -1.96 3.41 17.84
C THR A 207 -0.81 2.95 18.71
N THR A 208 0.15 3.82 18.93
CA THR A 208 1.10 3.68 20.05
C THR A 208 0.36 3.80 21.38
N LYS A 209 0.91 3.22 22.44
CA LYS A 209 0.32 3.25 23.79
C LYS A 209 0.02 4.67 24.27
N GLY A 210 -1.14 4.86 24.89
CA GLY A 210 -1.61 6.14 25.41
C GLY A 210 -2.49 6.96 24.46
N ASN A 211 -2.64 6.55 23.22
CA ASN A 211 -3.39 7.28 22.18
C ASN A 211 -4.76 6.66 21.81
N LYS A 212 -5.12 5.52 22.39
CA LYS A 212 -6.35 4.77 22.10
C LYS A 212 -7.63 5.62 22.07
N ASN A 213 -7.75 6.58 23.02
CA ASN A 213 -8.94 7.42 23.10
C ASN A 213 -9.09 8.40 21.93
N LYS A 214 -7.98 8.75 21.26
CA LYS A 214 -7.95 9.65 20.10
C LYS A 214 -8.32 8.95 18.80
N ALA A 215 -8.41 7.62 18.82
CA ALA A 215 -8.69 6.78 17.64
C ALA A 215 -10.20 6.60 17.37
N LYS A 216 -11.08 7.03 18.26
CA LYS A 216 -12.53 6.75 18.18
C LYS A 216 -13.20 7.36 16.95
N LEU A 217 -12.90 8.65 16.68
CA LEU A 217 -13.45 9.35 15.51
C LEU A 217 -13.10 8.60 14.22
N SER A 218 -11.84 8.24 14.05
CA SER A 218 -11.35 7.55 12.84
C SER A 218 -12.00 6.17 12.68
N LEU A 219 -12.25 5.45 13.77
CA LEU A 219 -12.98 4.18 13.74
C LEU A 219 -14.43 4.34 13.23
N GLU A 220 -15.13 5.37 13.71
CA GLU A 220 -16.50 5.68 13.32
C GLU A 220 -16.57 6.11 11.84
N LEU A 221 -15.68 7.01 11.42
CA LEU A 221 -15.59 7.47 10.03
C LEU A 221 -15.28 6.33 9.08
N THR A 222 -14.29 5.49 9.41
CA THR A 222 -13.90 4.34 8.59
C THR A 222 -15.08 3.40 8.35
N LYS A 223 -15.80 3.03 9.41
CA LYS A 223 -16.99 2.18 9.29
C LYS A 223 -18.08 2.79 8.42
N LYS A 224 -18.34 4.09 8.61
CA LYS A 224 -19.37 4.85 7.92
C LYS A 224 -19.05 4.96 6.42
N PHE A 225 -17.83 5.38 6.09
CA PHE A 225 -17.41 5.60 4.70
C PHE A 225 -17.22 4.29 3.94
N LEU A 226 -16.65 3.26 4.57
CA LEU A 226 -16.50 1.95 3.94
C LEU A 226 -17.86 1.39 3.46
N GLY A 227 -18.89 1.51 4.29
CA GLY A 227 -20.26 1.09 3.93
C GLY A 227 -20.84 1.89 2.76
N GLU A 228 -20.54 3.18 2.68
CA GLU A 228 -21.00 4.03 1.58
C GLU A 228 -20.25 3.76 0.28
N TYR A 229 -18.92 3.53 0.33
CA TYR A 229 -18.13 3.14 -0.84
C TYR A 229 -18.62 1.83 -1.45
N GLU A 230 -18.90 0.81 -0.63
CA GLU A 230 -19.47 -0.45 -1.11
C GLU A 230 -20.81 -0.26 -1.84
N LYS A 231 -21.64 0.64 -1.31
CA LYS A 231 -22.93 0.98 -1.92
C LYS A 231 -22.75 1.77 -3.22
N TYR A 232 -21.85 2.74 -3.23
CA TYR A 232 -21.60 3.61 -4.39
C TYR A 232 -21.00 2.81 -5.56
N PHE A 233 -19.97 1.99 -5.30
CA PHE A 233 -19.30 1.20 -6.34
C PHE A 233 -20.03 -0.11 -6.67
N GLY A 234 -21.00 -0.55 -5.85
CA GLY A 234 -21.69 -1.81 -6.06
C GLY A 234 -20.83 -3.07 -5.86
N ILE A 235 -19.61 -2.91 -5.36
CA ILE A 235 -18.63 -3.97 -5.11
C ILE A 235 -18.27 -3.97 -3.64
N LYS A 236 -18.43 -5.14 -2.98
CA LYS A 236 -18.07 -5.30 -1.57
C LYS A 236 -16.56 -5.22 -1.37
N TYR A 237 -16.15 -4.64 -0.23
CA TYR A 237 -14.76 -4.71 0.19
C TYR A 237 -14.34 -6.17 0.36
N PRO A 238 -13.26 -6.62 -0.31
CA PRO A 238 -13.02 -8.06 -0.45
C PRO A 238 -12.27 -8.70 0.73
N LEU A 239 -11.68 -7.91 1.64
CA LEU A 239 -10.88 -8.45 2.72
C LEU A 239 -11.70 -8.64 4.01
N PRO A 240 -11.36 -9.62 4.86
CA PRO A 240 -12.08 -9.88 6.11
C PRO A 240 -11.75 -8.89 7.22
N LYS A 241 -10.76 -8.03 7.04
CA LYS A 241 -10.37 -7.00 8.00
C LYS A 241 -9.90 -5.73 7.31
N LEU A 242 -9.93 -4.63 8.05
CA LEU A 242 -9.34 -3.33 7.69
C LEU A 242 -8.70 -2.71 8.92
N ASP A 243 -7.39 -2.57 8.90
CA ASP A 243 -6.61 -1.89 9.93
C ASP A 243 -6.24 -0.49 9.45
N MET A 244 -6.38 0.49 10.33
CA MET A 244 -5.92 1.87 10.18
C MET A 244 -4.79 2.07 11.20
N LEU A 245 -3.58 2.33 10.76
CA LEU A 245 -2.40 2.35 11.63
C LEU A 245 -1.84 3.78 11.76
N ALA A 246 -1.81 4.30 12.97
CA ALA A 246 -1.16 5.58 13.29
C ALA A 246 0.35 5.34 13.46
N ILE A 247 1.13 5.86 12.50
CA ILE A 247 2.60 5.71 12.48
C ILE A 247 3.23 7.03 12.91
N PRO A 248 4.07 7.06 13.96
CA PRO A 248 4.69 8.29 14.48
C PRO A 248 5.59 8.99 13.47
N ASP A 249 6.54 8.26 12.86
CA ASP A 249 7.39 8.78 11.79
C ASP A 249 6.94 8.21 10.45
N PHE A 250 6.22 9.03 9.68
CA PHE A 250 5.68 8.67 8.37
C PHE A 250 5.85 9.85 7.41
N ALA A 251 6.48 9.63 6.25
CA ALA A 251 6.83 10.70 5.32
C ALA A 251 5.61 11.26 4.58
N ALA A 252 4.73 10.37 4.11
CA ALA A 252 3.49 10.75 3.45
C ALA A 252 2.40 11.15 4.46
N GLY A 253 1.24 11.55 3.98
CA GLY A 253 0.05 11.74 4.80
C GLY A 253 -0.54 10.40 5.24
N ALA A 254 -0.80 9.54 4.26
CA ALA A 254 -1.28 8.18 4.45
C ALA A 254 -0.80 7.26 3.31
N MET A 255 -1.17 5.98 3.34
CA MET A 255 -0.87 4.98 2.32
C MET A 255 -1.90 3.85 2.36
N GLU A 256 -2.46 3.54 1.23
CA GLU A 256 -3.58 2.63 1.01
C GLU A 256 -3.27 1.14 1.11
N ASN A 257 -2.19 0.69 1.72
CA ASN A 257 -1.83 -0.74 1.83
C ASN A 257 -3.07 -1.61 2.05
N TRP A 258 -3.33 -2.59 1.18
CA TRP A 258 -4.61 -3.29 1.14
C TRP A 258 -4.92 -4.02 2.45
N GLY A 259 -5.93 -3.55 3.18
CA GLY A 259 -6.33 -4.09 4.47
C GLY A 259 -5.50 -3.63 5.68
N ALA A 260 -4.49 -2.76 5.48
CA ALA A 260 -3.61 -2.25 6.53
C ALA A 260 -3.13 -0.83 6.21
N ILE A 261 -4.08 0.11 6.10
CA ILE A 261 -3.82 1.51 5.72
C ILE A 261 -2.99 2.19 6.79
N THR A 262 -1.90 2.81 6.39
CA THR A 262 -1.02 3.55 7.31
C THR A 262 -1.25 5.05 7.20
N PHE A 263 -1.15 5.74 8.32
CA PHE A 263 -1.33 7.19 8.42
C PHE A 263 -0.23 7.79 9.27
N ARG A 264 0.17 9.00 8.96
CA ARG A 264 0.84 9.83 9.95
C ARG A 264 -0.11 10.02 11.14
N GLU A 265 0.37 9.82 12.37
CA GLU A 265 -0.52 9.81 13.55
C GLU A 265 -1.31 11.11 13.71
N THR A 266 -0.76 12.26 13.31
CA THR A 266 -1.43 13.57 13.35
C THR A 266 -2.62 13.70 12.38
N ILE A 267 -2.72 12.79 11.41
CA ILE A 267 -3.79 12.77 10.38
C ILE A 267 -4.85 11.69 10.69
N LEU A 268 -4.61 10.86 11.69
CA LEU A 268 -5.57 9.81 12.09
C LEU A 268 -6.13 10.04 13.50
N LEU A 269 -5.36 10.65 14.39
CA LEU A 269 -5.71 10.77 15.79
C LEU A 269 -6.36 12.14 16.08
N TYR A 270 -7.57 12.10 16.63
CA TYR A 270 -8.37 13.27 16.96
C TYR A 270 -8.55 13.41 18.49
N ASP A 271 -8.11 14.53 19.04
CA ASP A 271 -8.37 14.88 20.43
C ASP A 271 -9.44 15.98 20.49
N PRO A 272 -10.66 15.68 20.95
CA PRO A 272 -11.76 16.66 20.96
C PRO A 272 -11.51 17.88 21.86
N LYS A 273 -10.48 17.81 22.73
CA LYS A 273 -10.12 18.93 23.61
C LYS A 273 -9.17 19.94 22.96
N THR A 274 -8.37 19.48 22.00
CA THR A 274 -7.28 20.28 21.42
C THR A 274 -7.33 20.40 19.91
N SER A 275 -8.03 19.49 19.21
CA SER A 275 -8.12 19.50 17.76
C SER A 275 -9.22 20.44 17.25
N SER A 276 -8.94 21.19 16.18
CA SER A 276 -9.88 22.08 15.53
C SER A 276 -10.92 21.35 14.66
N THR A 277 -11.96 22.05 14.21
CA THR A 277 -12.90 21.54 13.20
C THR A 277 -12.17 21.27 11.87
N LYS A 278 -11.23 22.12 11.46
CA LYS A 278 -10.42 21.90 10.26
C LYS A 278 -9.59 20.61 10.36
N THR A 279 -9.03 20.29 11.53
CA THR A 279 -8.37 19.00 11.78
C THR A 279 -9.34 17.84 11.61
N LYS A 280 -10.57 17.95 12.10
CA LYS A 280 -11.60 16.93 11.95
C LYS A 280 -11.99 16.70 10.49
N GLN A 281 -12.18 17.79 9.73
CA GLN A 281 -12.45 17.73 8.30
C GLN A 281 -11.33 17.02 7.55
N PHE A 282 -10.08 17.44 7.76
CA PHE A 282 -8.91 16.86 7.12
C PHE A 282 -8.75 15.36 7.44
N ILE A 283 -8.95 14.95 8.69
CA ILE A 283 -8.96 13.52 9.07
C ILE A 283 -10.04 12.75 8.28
N ALA A 284 -11.25 13.32 8.16
CA ALA A 284 -12.34 12.68 7.42
C ALA A 284 -12.01 12.54 5.94
N GLU A 285 -11.45 13.57 5.31
CA GLU A 285 -11.08 13.56 3.89
C GLU A 285 -9.95 12.56 3.63
N VAL A 286 -8.89 12.53 4.45
CA VAL A 286 -7.80 11.56 4.24
C VAL A 286 -8.27 10.13 4.47
N ILE A 287 -9.09 9.85 5.50
CA ILE A 287 -9.68 8.52 5.68
C ILE A 287 -10.52 8.12 4.48
N SER A 288 -11.32 9.05 3.95
CA SER A 288 -12.16 8.80 2.78
C SER A 288 -11.33 8.54 1.52
N HIS A 289 -10.23 9.30 1.33
CA HIS A 289 -9.27 9.13 0.25
C HIS A 289 -8.66 7.72 0.26
N GLU A 290 -8.10 7.30 1.40
CA GLU A 290 -7.49 5.98 1.55
C GLU A 290 -8.49 4.82 1.38
N LEU A 291 -9.74 5.05 1.74
CA LEU A 291 -10.80 4.08 1.51
C LEU A 291 -11.21 3.98 0.04
N ALA A 292 -11.19 5.08 -0.71
CA ALA A 292 -11.46 5.05 -2.15
C ALA A 292 -10.41 4.22 -2.91
N HIS A 293 -9.16 4.30 -2.49
CA HIS A 293 -8.09 3.49 -3.03
C HIS A 293 -8.31 1.99 -2.91
N GLN A 294 -9.14 1.51 -1.98
CA GLN A 294 -9.43 0.08 -1.86
C GLN A 294 -10.07 -0.48 -3.14
N TRP A 295 -10.66 0.39 -3.97
CA TRP A 295 -11.17 0.08 -5.30
C TRP A 295 -10.28 0.66 -6.41
N PHE A 296 -9.93 1.96 -6.32
CA PHE A 296 -9.07 2.67 -7.28
C PHE A 296 -7.63 2.68 -6.77
N GLY A 297 -6.83 1.74 -7.23
CA GLY A 297 -5.46 1.47 -6.78
C GLY A 297 -5.27 0.01 -6.38
N ASN A 298 -6.13 -0.53 -5.52
CA ASN A 298 -5.98 -1.87 -4.94
C ASN A 298 -6.71 -2.94 -5.74
N LEU A 299 -8.03 -2.84 -5.88
CA LEU A 299 -8.82 -3.78 -6.68
C LEU A 299 -8.49 -3.66 -8.16
N VAL A 300 -8.48 -2.44 -8.68
CA VAL A 300 -8.05 -2.10 -10.05
C VAL A 300 -6.86 -1.17 -9.92
N THR A 301 -5.71 -1.56 -10.45
CA THR A 301 -4.45 -0.83 -10.34
C THR A 301 -4.05 -0.28 -11.72
N MET A 302 -3.45 0.90 -11.79
CA MET A 302 -2.84 1.37 -13.02
C MET A 302 -1.82 0.35 -13.55
N LYS A 303 -1.67 0.28 -14.86
CA LYS A 303 -0.72 -0.64 -15.50
C LYS A 303 0.72 -0.18 -15.31
N TRP A 304 0.93 1.11 -15.36
CA TRP A 304 2.20 1.77 -15.11
C TRP A 304 1.97 3.15 -14.49
N TRP A 305 2.99 3.73 -13.92
CA TRP A 305 2.95 4.97 -13.16
C TRP A 305 2.55 6.22 -13.96
N ASN A 306 2.59 6.19 -15.30
CA ASN A 306 2.05 7.28 -16.11
C ASN A 306 0.55 7.52 -15.87
N ASP A 307 -0.17 6.50 -15.42
CA ASP A 307 -1.59 6.54 -15.06
C ASP A 307 -1.81 6.64 -13.54
N LEU A 308 -0.88 7.20 -12.78
CA LEU A 308 -1.01 7.40 -11.32
C LEU A 308 -2.30 8.13 -10.95
N TRP A 309 -2.75 9.03 -11.80
CA TRP A 309 -3.99 9.77 -11.65
C TRP A 309 -5.24 8.87 -11.56
N LEU A 310 -5.24 7.66 -12.13
CA LEU A 310 -6.33 6.69 -11.97
C LEU A 310 -6.51 6.24 -10.52
N ASN A 311 -5.48 6.34 -9.70
CA ASN A 311 -5.54 6.12 -8.28
C ASN A 311 -5.84 7.44 -7.57
N GLU A 312 -4.96 8.43 -7.69
CA GLU A 312 -4.92 9.62 -6.85
C GLU A 312 -6.03 10.63 -7.13
N SER A 313 -6.28 10.92 -8.41
CA SER A 313 -7.37 11.83 -8.77
C SER A 313 -8.74 11.28 -8.35
N PHE A 314 -8.95 9.95 -8.53
CA PHE A 314 -10.19 9.31 -8.09
C PHE A 314 -10.33 9.32 -6.59
N ALA A 315 -9.28 9.02 -5.85
CA ALA A 315 -9.33 9.04 -4.39
C ALA A 315 -9.60 10.45 -3.86
N THR A 316 -8.96 11.48 -4.43
CA THR A 316 -9.18 12.88 -4.09
C THR A 316 -10.62 13.32 -4.37
N PHE A 317 -11.12 13.09 -5.58
CA PHE A 317 -12.51 13.41 -5.96
C PHE A 317 -13.53 12.68 -5.08
N MET A 318 -13.34 11.37 -4.88
CA MET A 318 -14.27 10.56 -4.09
C MET A 318 -14.21 10.89 -2.59
N ALA A 319 -13.05 11.32 -2.07
CA ALA A 319 -12.92 11.77 -0.70
C ALA A 319 -13.87 12.94 -0.41
N THR A 320 -13.77 14.00 -1.20
CA THR A 320 -14.67 15.16 -1.10
C THR A 320 -16.14 14.75 -1.25
N LYS A 321 -16.46 13.97 -2.28
CA LYS A 321 -17.84 13.51 -2.56
C LYS A 321 -18.49 12.75 -1.41
N ILE A 322 -17.75 11.83 -0.80
CA ILE A 322 -18.29 10.99 0.29
C ILE A 322 -18.37 11.78 1.60
N VAL A 323 -17.37 12.59 1.91
CA VAL A 323 -17.40 13.39 3.15
C VAL A 323 -18.51 14.44 3.08
N ASP A 324 -18.65 15.19 1.97
CA ASP A 324 -19.70 16.18 1.75
C ASP A 324 -21.11 15.59 1.90
N LYS A 325 -21.33 14.38 1.39
CA LYS A 325 -22.60 13.67 1.58
C LYS A 325 -22.99 13.48 3.05
N PHE A 326 -22.03 13.28 3.94
CA PHE A 326 -22.25 13.02 5.36
C PHE A 326 -22.16 14.26 6.24
N TYR A 327 -21.53 15.30 5.75
CA TYR A 327 -21.26 16.55 6.46
C TYR A 327 -21.48 17.75 5.49
N PRO A 328 -22.70 17.89 4.92
CA PRO A 328 -22.99 18.96 3.95
C PRO A 328 -22.77 20.35 4.54
N GLU A 329 -22.87 20.50 5.87
CA GLU A 329 -22.60 21.73 6.59
C GLU A 329 -21.13 22.17 6.56
N TRP A 330 -20.25 21.37 6.02
CA TRP A 330 -18.84 21.72 5.86
C TRP A 330 -18.51 22.39 4.54
N ASP A 331 -19.46 22.41 3.58
CA ASP A 331 -19.29 23.03 2.25
C ASP A 331 -17.97 22.60 1.56
N LEU A 332 -17.69 21.30 1.56
CA LEU A 332 -16.39 20.78 1.09
C LEU A 332 -16.18 21.00 -0.41
N TRP A 333 -17.25 21.08 -1.20
CA TRP A 333 -17.09 21.39 -2.63
C TRP A 333 -16.64 22.83 -2.87
N ASP A 334 -17.03 23.78 -2.04
CA ASP A 334 -16.55 25.16 -2.10
C ASP A 334 -15.08 25.23 -1.68
N GLN A 335 -14.71 24.49 -0.60
CA GLN A 335 -13.31 24.35 -0.20
C GLN A 335 -12.47 23.66 -1.28
N PHE A 336 -12.99 22.65 -1.97
CA PHE A 336 -12.31 21.98 -3.09
C PHE A 336 -12.01 22.97 -4.24
N LEU A 337 -12.92 23.87 -4.56
CA LEU A 337 -12.67 24.91 -5.56
C LEU A 337 -11.62 25.92 -5.09
N GLU A 338 -11.68 26.32 -3.83
CA GLU A 338 -10.77 27.33 -3.27
C GLU A 338 -9.36 26.76 -3.06
N ASP A 339 -9.21 25.57 -2.50
CA ASP A 339 -7.92 24.98 -2.14
C ASP A 339 -7.35 24.13 -3.29
N ALA A 340 -8.04 23.05 -3.69
CA ALA A 340 -7.53 22.07 -4.65
C ALA A 340 -7.42 22.65 -6.07
N MET A 341 -8.48 23.29 -6.58
CA MET A 341 -8.48 23.85 -7.93
C MET A 341 -7.46 24.99 -8.07
N ASN A 342 -7.39 25.91 -7.10
CA ASN A 342 -6.45 27.04 -7.17
C ASN A 342 -4.99 26.55 -7.08
N THR A 343 -4.71 25.55 -6.26
CA THR A 343 -3.37 24.93 -6.15
C THR A 343 -2.99 24.26 -7.47
N ALA A 344 -3.91 23.46 -8.03
CA ALA A 344 -3.71 22.80 -9.32
C ALA A 344 -3.47 23.81 -10.45
N MET A 345 -4.30 24.86 -10.57
CA MET A 345 -4.14 25.89 -11.59
C MET A 345 -2.83 26.67 -11.45
N SER A 346 -2.42 26.96 -10.22
CA SER A 346 -1.16 27.65 -9.95
C SER A 346 0.04 26.83 -10.41
N LEU A 347 0.05 25.53 -10.18
CA LEU A 347 1.09 24.62 -10.63
C LEU A 347 1.02 24.42 -12.16
N ASP A 348 -0.20 24.26 -12.71
CA ASP A 348 -0.42 24.03 -14.13
C ASP A 348 -0.06 25.23 -15.01
N ALA A 349 -0.06 26.44 -14.46
CA ALA A 349 0.38 27.65 -15.15
C ALA A 349 1.90 27.75 -15.32
N LEU A 350 2.68 26.91 -14.64
CA LEU A 350 4.14 26.95 -14.71
C LEU A 350 4.63 26.29 -16.01
N LYS A 351 5.77 26.78 -16.52
CA LYS A 351 6.44 26.16 -17.69
C LYS A 351 6.92 24.73 -17.42
N THR A 352 7.06 24.36 -16.15
CA THR A 352 7.45 23.02 -15.69
C THR A 352 6.27 22.12 -15.40
N SER A 353 5.04 22.56 -15.72
CA SER A 353 3.85 21.72 -15.59
C SER A 353 3.93 20.48 -16.49
N HIS A 354 3.18 19.46 -16.11
CA HIS A 354 3.04 18.24 -16.88
C HIS A 354 1.55 17.89 -17.07
N PRO A 355 1.19 17.09 -18.09
CA PRO A 355 -0.17 16.59 -18.24
C PRO A 355 -0.54 15.63 -17.12
N ILE A 356 -1.85 15.40 -16.88
CA ILE A 356 -2.34 14.40 -15.92
C ILE A 356 -1.81 13.00 -16.28
N ASP A 357 -1.88 12.61 -17.56
CA ASP A 357 -1.23 11.41 -18.10
C ASP A 357 0.19 11.80 -18.53
N VAL A 358 1.16 11.58 -17.65
CA VAL A 358 2.56 11.98 -17.85
C VAL A 358 3.44 10.76 -18.08
N LYS A 359 4.26 10.81 -19.14
CA LYS A 359 5.17 9.71 -19.44
C LYS A 359 6.23 9.53 -18.36
N VAL A 360 6.26 8.34 -17.73
CA VAL A 360 7.26 7.91 -16.76
C VAL A 360 8.13 6.83 -17.36
N ASN A 361 9.42 7.10 -17.53
CA ASN A 361 10.38 6.17 -18.13
C ASN A 361 11.19 5.40 -17.09
N HIS A 362 11.39 5.98 -15.91
CA HIS A 362 12.23 5.40 -14.87
C HIS A 362 11.61 5.59 -13.47
N PRO A 363 11.75 4.62 -12.54
CA PRO A 363 11.20 4.73 -11.19
C PRO A 363 11.60 5.98 -10.40
N SER A 364 12.78 6.56 -10.67
CA SER A 364 13.21 7.81 -10.00
C SER A 364 12.34 9.02 -10.34
N GLU A 365 11.63 8.98 -11.48
CA GLU A 365 10.75 10.07 -11.93
C GLU A 365 9.38 10.00 -11.21
N ILE A 366 9.02 8.86 -10.63
CA ILE A 366 7.68 8.64 -10.08
C ILE A 366 7.39 9.60 -8.92
N ARG A 367 8.36 9.90 -8.07
CA ARG A 367 8.14 10.79 -6.92
C ARG A 367 7.80 12.22 -7.32
N GLU A 368 8.21 12.66 -8.51
CA GLU A 368 7.98 14.02 -9.00
C GLU A 368 6.53 14.23 -9.45
N ILE A 369 5.81 13.15 -9.76
CA ILE A 369 4.41 13.21 -10.20
C ILE A 369 3.39 13.00 -9.06
N PHE A 370 3.81 12.81 -7.82
CA PHE A 370 2.95 12.88 -6.63
C PHE A 370 2.74 14.34 -6.26
N ASP A 371 2.01 15.07 -7.08
CA ASP A 371 1.79 16.50 -6.98
C ASP A 371 0.31 16.89 -7.24
N SER A 372 0.00 18.17 -7.11
CA SER A 372 -1.36 18.69 -7.33
C SER A 372 -1.88 18.50 -8.77
N ILE A 373 -1.05 18.16 -9.75
CA ILE A 373 -1.55 17.80 -11.08
C ILE A 373 -2.20 16.41 -11.03
N SER A 374 -1.51 15.43 -10.45
CA SER A 374 -2.02 14.05 -10.34
C SER A 374 -3.17 13.91 -9.35
N TYR A 375 -3.21 14.74 -8.30
CA TYR A 375 -4.24 14.73 -7.26
C TYR A 375 -5.39 15.68 -7.60
N ASP A 376 -5.12 16.97 -7.60
CA ASP A 376 -6.13 18.02 -7.59
C ASP A 376 -6.65 18.35 -8.98
N LYS A 377 -5.76 18.56 -9.99
CA LYS A 377 -6.19 18.84 -11.37
C LYS A 377 -7.00 17.65 -11.91
N GLY A 378 -6.53 16.43 -11.70
CA GLY A 378 -7.28 15.24 -12.10
C GLY A 378 -8.61 15.12 -11.38
N GLY A 379 -8.66 15.41 -10.08
CA GLY A 379 -9.91 15.49 -9.29
C GLY A 379 -10.90 16.51 -9.85
N CYS A 380 -10.42 17.71 -10.25
CA CYS A 380 -11.24 18.73 -10.91
C CYS A 380 -11.80 18.25 -12.24
N VAL A 381 -10.99 17.57 -13.07
CA VAL A 381 -11.44 16.99 -14.34
C VAL A 381 -12.51 15.93 -14.13
N LEU A 382 -12.37 15.08 -13.12
CA LEU A 382 -13.40 14.09 -12.75
C LEU A 382 -14.70 14.75 -12.29
N ARG A 383 -14.62 15.84 -11.52
CA ARG A 383 -15.78 16.65 -11.12
C ARG A 383 -16.49 17.25 -12.33
N MET A 384 -15.73 17.80 -13.29
CA MET A 384 -16.29 18.34 -14.55
C MET A 384 -16.98 17.22 -15.35
N LEU A 385 -16.35 16.05 -15.47
CA LEU A 385 -16.93 14.92 -16.17
C LEU A 385 -18.22 14.44 -15.51
N GLU A 386 -18.24 14.29 -14.19
CA GLU A 386 -19.45 13.91 -13.46
C GLU A 386 -20.61 14.85 -13.74
N ASN A 387 -20.38 16.18 -13.67
CA ASN A 387 -21.39 17.16 -13.97
C ASN A 387 -21.88 17.10 -15.44
N PHE A 388 -20.97 16.81 -16.37
CA PHE A 388 -21.31 16.69 -17.79
C PHE A 388 -22.16 15.45 -18.10
N VAL A 389 -21.78 14.28 -17.57
CA VAL A 389 -22.49 13.01 -17.86
C VAL A 389 -23.62 12.70 -16.87
N THR A 390 -23.76 13.46 -15.81
CA THR A 390 -24.61 13.29 -14.62
C THR A 390 -24.08 12.27 -13.61
N ASP A 391 -24.32 12.49 -12.33
CA ASP A 391 -23.90 11.63 -11.22
C ASP A 391 -24.28 10.15 -11.44
N LYS A 392 -25.52 9.90 -11.86
CA LYS A 392 -26.03 8.54 -12.10
C LYS A 392 -25.29 7.80 -13.22
N ASN A 393 -24.97 8.49 -14.31
CA ASN A 393 -24.23 7.89 -15.43
C ASN A 393 -22.77 7.71 -15.09
N PHE A 394 -22.17 8.68 -14.40
CA PHE A 394 -20.80 8.58 -13.90
C PHE A 394 -20.65 7.39 -12.96
N GLN A 395 -21.52 7.25 -11.96
CA GLN A 395 -21.53 6.09 -11.05
C GLN A 395 -21.60 4.77 -11.81
N LYS A 396 -22.50 4.64 -12.80
CA LYS A 396 -22.63 3.41 -13.61
C LYS A 396 -21.37 3.12 -14.42
N GLY A 397 -20.73 4.16 -14.98
CA GLY A 397 -19.46 4.03 -15.69
C GLY A 397 -18.37 3.49 -14.78
N LEU A 398 -18.23 4.05 -13.56
CA LEU A 398 -17.27 3.59 -12.58
C LEU A 398 -17.52 2.14 -12.13
N GLN A 399 -18.77 1.77 -11.88
CA GLN A 399 -19.14 0.40 -11.53
C GLN A 399 -18.76 -0.59 -12.63
N LYS A 400 -19.01 -0.24 -13.89
CA LYS A 400 -18.65 -1.04 -15.06
C LYS A 400 -17.13 -1.18 -15.22
N TYR A 401 -16.38 -0.08 -15.06
CA TYR A 401 -14.93 -0.06 -15.09
C TYR A 401 -14.34 -0.97 -14.00
N LEU A 402 -14.72 -0.75 -12.75
CA LEU A 402 -14.22 -1.54 -11.62
C LEU A 402 -14.55 -3.03 -11.76
N LYS A 403 -15.77 -3.37 -12.17
CA LYS A 403 -16.18 -4.77 -12.37
C LYS A 403 -15.40 -5.46 -13.49
N LYS A 404 -15.11 -4.73 -14.57
CA LYS A 404 -14.38 -5.28 -15.73
C LYS A 404 -12.92 -5.56 -15.42
N TYR A 405 -12.29 -4.70 -14.61
CA TYR A 405 -10.86 -4.76 -14.34
C TYR A 405 -10.51 -5.22 -12.92
N GLU A 406 -11.49 -5.74 -12.15
CA GLU A 406 -11.25 -6.25 -10.80
C GLU A 406 -10.06 -7.23 -10.76
N TYR A 407 -9.18 -7.04 -9.77
CA TYR A 407 -7.93 -7.79 -9.58
C TYR A 407 -6.92 -7.69 -10.74
N SER A 408 -7.11 -6.75 -11.65
CA SER A 408 -6.28 -6.55 -12.84
C SER A 408 -5.72 -5.13 -12.89
N ASN A 409 -5.16 -4.79 -14.05
CA ASN A 409 -4.58 -3.47 -14.32
C ASN A 409 -5.34 -2.79 -15.46
N ALA A 410 -5.39 -1.45 -15.43
CA ALA A 410 -6.02 -0.63 -16.43
C ALA A 410 -5.14 0.56 -16.84
N GLU A 411 -5.42 1.12 -18.00
CA GLU A 411 -4.85 2.37 -18.51
C GLU A 411 -5.96 3.43 -18.61
N GLY A 412 -5.61 4.70 -18.66
CA GLY A 412 -6.59 5.82 -18.74
C GLY A 412 -7.63 5.62 -19.85
N ARG A 413 -7.21 5.12 -21.02
CA ARG A 413 -8.14 4.79 -22.14
C ARG A 413 -9.21 3.75 -21.79
N ASP A 414 -8.97 2.90 -20.82
CA ASP A 414 -9.90 1.85 -20.41
C ASP A 414 -11.05 2.41 -19.58
N LEU A 415 -10.76 3.46 -18.81
CA LEU A 415 -11.78 4.23 -18.11
C LEU A 415 -12.72 4.93 -19.12
N TRP A 416 -12.17 5.61 -20.10
CA TRP A 416 -12.96 6.37 -21.10
C TRP A 416 -13.90 5.49 -21.94
N LYS A 417 -13.66 4.18 -22.01
CA LYS A 417 -14.51 3.20 -22.69
C LYS A 417 -15.65 2.66 -21.84
N SER A 418 -15.72 3.00 -20.59
CA SER A 418 -16.68 2.43 -19.64
C SER A 418 -17.94 3.24 -19.52
#